data_ea9cacc9fadf96e7bfedd811e8584411
#
_entry.id   ea9cacc9fadf96e7bfedd811e8584411
#
_cell.length_a   1.000
_cell.length_b   1.000
_cell.length_c   1.000
_cell.angle_alpha   90.00
_cell.angle_beta   90.00
_cell.angle_gamma   90.00
#
_symmetry.space_group_name_H-M   'P 1'
#
loop_
_entity.id
_entity.type
_entity.pdbx_description
1 polymer ?
#
loop_
_entity_poly.entity_id
_entity_poly.type
_entity_poly.pdbx_seq_one_letter_code
_entity_poly.pdbx_strand_id
1 'polypeptide(L)'
;MPQSAYSSEVALQVASQANPVDLLLIGHVTRDLIGEDPQGPYRLGGTVSFAAITALRLGRQPTIITRASADTDLSELPAGVVLQVLPSATTTTFANIYTPQGRVQYCYTPADPIVAADIPLALRSPRAVLLGPLDNEIRADVASIFAQDTLVAAVPQGWMRRLDASGRVYPQEWGDADAILPHLGVLVLSLEDINYDLQRLDPFFHYISLIVVTEYRDGSTLYQRQPDGQIRETKIPPRPAHEVDPTGAGDIFATAFVIRLQETSDPVQAARFANITASFGVEHVGVAGIPNREQVLAYMQAHPFEQQ
;
A
#
# COMPACT_ATOMS: atom_id res chain seq x y z
N MET A 1 12.93 26.86 -32.66
CA MET A 1 12.37 26.37 -31.40
C MET A 1 11.33 25.31 -31.71
N PRO A 2 11.58 24.01 -31.61
CA PRO A 2 10.50 23.05 -31.69
C PRO A 2 10.08 22.69 -30.27
N GLN A 3 8.78 22.92 -29.98
CA GLN A 3 8.09 22.36 -28.80
C GLN A 3 8.06 20.84 -28.95
N SER A 4 8.68 20.14 -28.02
CA SER A 4 8.59 18.70 -27.89
C SER A 4 7.18 18.36 -27.41
N ALA A 5 6.34 17.90 -28.32
CA ALA A 5 5.10 17.22 -28.01
C ALA A 5 5.45 15.86 -27.38
N TYR A 6 5.32 15.72 -26.09
CA TYR A 6 5.15 14.41 -25.45
C TYR A 6 3.79 13.91 -25.91
N SER A 7 3.83 13.13 -26.97
CA SER A 7 2.68 12.67 -27.70
C SER A 7 1.88 11.66 -26.89
N SER A 8 0.57 11.86 -26.98
CA SER A 8 -0.53 10.96 -26.62
C SER A 8 -0.42 9.50 -27.12
N GLU A 9 0.67 9.11 -27.75
CA GLU A 9 0.92 7.75 -28.29
C GLU A 9 1.34 6.73 -27.24
N VAL A 10 1.92 7.13 -26.10
CA VAL A 10 2.28 6.18 -25.02
C VAL A 10 1.02 5.66 -24.32
N ALA A 11 -0.06 6.45 -24.30
CA ALA A 11 -1.36 6.04 -23.73
C ALA A 11 -2.08 4.97 -24.58
N LEU A 12 -1.76 4.86 -25.86
CA LEU A 12 -2.42 3.92 -26.80
C LEU A 12 -1.74 2.55 -26.84
N GLN A 13 -0.52 2.39 -26.32
CA GLN A 13 0.15 1.09 -26.30
C GLN A 13 -0.38 0.14 -25.20
N VAL A 14 -1.07 0.64 -24.18
CA VAL A 14 -1.70 -0.20 -23.14
C VAL A 14 -3.02 -0.83 -23.63
N ALA A 15 -3.65 -0.29 -24.65
CA ALA A 15 -4.97 -0.72 -25.12
C ALA A 15 -4.97 -2.00 -26.01
N SER A 16 -3.83 -2.62 -26.26
CA SER A 16 -3.75 -3.78 -27.17
C SER A 16 -3.40 -5.12 -26.48
N GLN A 17 -3.30 -5.19 -25.16
CA GLN A 17 -3.07 -6.46 -24.45
C GLN A 17 -4.41 -7.01 -23.93
N ALA A 18 -4.81 -8.16 -24.45
CA ALA A 18 -6.02 -8.90 -24.10
C ALA A 18 -6.01 -9.47 -22.66
N ASN A 19 -4.99 -9.18 -21.85
CA ASN A 19 -4.89 -9.63 -20.47
C ASN A 19 -5.22 -8.48 -19.51
N PRO A 20 -6.04 -8.71 -18.46
CA PRO A 20 -6.31 -7.71 -17.44
C PRO A 20 -5.00 -7.30 -16.73
N VAL A 21 -4.92 -6.03 -16.29
CA VAL A 21 -3.83 -5.55 -15.44
C VAL A 21 -3.68 -6.47 -14.23
N ASP A 22 -2.46 -6.88 -13.93
CA ASP A 22 -2.21 -7.87 -12.91
C ASP A 22 -2.40 -7.31 -11.49
N LEU A 23 -1.75 -6.18 -11.20
CA LEU A 23 -1.87 -5.46 -9.95
C LEU A 23 -1.87 -3.94 -10.21
N LEU A 24 -2.95 -3.28 -9.85
CA LEU A 24 -3.06 -1.82 -9.90
C LEU A 24 -2.78 -1.23 -8.52
N LEU A 25 -1.87 -0.28 -8.45
CA LEU A 25 -1.47 0.43 -7.24
C LEU A 25 -1.90 1.90 -7.37
N ILE A 26 -2.67 2.39 -6.42
CA ILE A 26 -3.18 3.77 -6.44
C ILE A 26 -2.77 4.49 -5.16
N GLY A 27 -2.15 5.64 -5.30
CA GLY A 27 -1.68 6.50 -4.21
C GLY A 27 -0.54 7.40 -4.65
N HIS A 28 -0.11 8.28 -3.78
CA HIS A 28 1.01 9.15 -4.11
C HIS A 28 2.36 8.42 -4.00
N VAL A 29 3.22 8.61 -5.02
CA VAL A 29 4.67 8.55 -4.77
C VAL A 29 5.05 9.74 -3.91
N THR A 30 6.02 9.58 -3.02
CA THR A 30 6.43 10.66 -2.12
C THR A 30 7.90 10.97 -2.23
N ARG A 31 8.24 12.20 -1.85
CA ARG A 31 9.60 12.61 -1.56
C ARG A 31 9.79 12.49 -0.06
N ASP A 32 10.52 11.47 0.38
CA ASP A 32 10.83 11.27 1.80
C ASP A 32 12.17 11.92 2.10
N LEU A 33 12.13 13.09 2.75
CA LEU A 33 13.31 13.92 2.97
C LEU A 33 14.36 13.22 3.83
N ILE A 34 15.62 13.38 3.43
CA ILE A 34 16.79 12.99 4.22
C ILE A 34 17.18 14.22 5.05
N GLY A 35 16.58 14.33 6.24
CA GLY A 35 16.71 15.52 7.11
C GLY A 35 15.45 16.38 7.14
N GLU A 36 15.60 17.64 7.53
CA GLU A 36 14.47 18.56 7.81
C GLU A 36 14.28 19.65 6.74
N ASP A 37 15.22 19.79 5.82
CA ASP A 37 15.16 20.81 4.77
C ASP A 37 14.14 20.42 3.67
N PRO A 38 13.04 21.16 3.47
CA PRO A 38 12.04 20.86 2.45
C PRO A 38 12.58 20.87 1.01
N GLN A 39 13.73 21.50 0.78
CA GLN A 39 14.43 21.53 -0.52
C GLN A 39 15.63 20.58 -0.54
N GLY A 40 15.84 19.83 0.54
CA GLY A 40 16.95 18.90 0.71
C GLY A 40 16.84 17.65 -0.13
N PRO A 41 17.86 16.77 -0.04
CA PRO A 41 17.83 15.48 -0.70
C PRO A 41 16.71 14.61 -0.14
N TYR A 42 16.15 13.75 -1.00
CA TYR A 42 15.07 12.84 -0.65
C TYR A 42 15.33 11.44 -1.23
N ARG A 43 14.58 10.47 -0.74
CA ARG A 43 14.37 9.17 -1.37
C ARG A 43 12.94 9.10 -1.88
N LEU A 44 12.74 8.32 -2.91
CA LEU A 44 11.40 8.04 -3.39
C LEU A 44 10.71 7.08 -2.40
N GLY A 45 9.55 7.49 -1.93
CA GLY A 45 8.74 6.76 -0.95
C GLY A 45 7.30 6.60 -1.38
N GLY A 46 6.45 6.36 -0.40
CA GLY A 46 5.03 6.11 -0.56
C GLY A 46 4.68 4.64 -0.74
N THR A 47 3.48 4.28 -0.27
CA THR A 47 2.95 2.91 -0.33
C THR A 47 3.09 2.30 -1.73
N VAL A 48 2.76 3.04 -2.78
CA VAL A 48 2.82 2.53 -4.16
C VAL A 48 4.23 2.22 -4.64
N SER A 49 5.26 2.91 -4.13
CA SER A 49 6.66 2.65 -4.48
C SER A 49 7.15 1.34 -3.88
N PHE A 50 6.94 1.14 -2.57
CA PHE A 50 7.26 -0.12 -1.90
C PHE A 50 6.46 -1.29 -2.48
N ALA A 51 5.17 -1.07 -2.72
CA ALA A 51 4.26 -2.07 -3.30
C ALA A 51 4.72 -2.50 -4.71
N ALA A 52 5.11 -1.57 -5.56
CA ALA A 52 5.56 -1.88 -6.92
C ALA A 52 6.84 -2.72 -6.92
N ILE A 53 7.82 -2.35 -6.10
CA ILE A 53 9.07 -3.11 -5.99
C ILE A 53 8.80 -4.50 -5.42
N THR A 54 7.94 -4.60 -4.39
CA THR A 54 7.52 -5.87 -3.81
C THR A 54 6.84 -6.75 -4.86
N ALA A 55 5.90 -6.20 -5.63
CA ALA A 55 5.21 -6.94 -6.68
C ALA A 55 6.18 -7.51 -7.74
N LEU A 56 7.12 -6.70 -8.21
CA LEU A 56 8.14 -7.16 -9.16
C LEU A 56 9.01 -8.28 -8.58
N ARG A 57 9.47 -8.15 -7.34
CA ARG A 57 10.25 -9.18 -6.65
C ARG A 57 9.47 -10.49 -6.48
N LEU A 58 8.16 -10.38 -6.32
CA LEU A 58 7.25 -11.52 -6.23
C LEU A 58 6.76 -12.04 -7.59
N GLY A 59 7.33 -11.54 -8.71
CA GLY A 59 7.04 -12.01 -10.06
C GLY A 59 5.71 -11.52 -10.65
N ARG A 60 5.21 -10.38 -10.18
CA ARG A 60 3.99 -9.73 -10.67
C ARG A 60 4.33 -8.45 -11.43
N GLN A 61 3.43 -8.01 -12.30
CA GLN A 61 3.62 -6.78 -13.06
C GLN A 61 2.72 -5.66 -12.50
N PRO A 62 3.28 -4.71 -11.72
CA PRO A 62 2.50 -3.61 -11.16
C PRO A 62 2.29 -2.49 -12.17
N THR A 63 1.10 -1.88 -12.08
CA THR A 63 0.77 -0.59 -12.70
C THR A 63 0.49 0.40 -11.58
N ILE A 64 1.18 1.54 -11.58
CA ILE A 64 0.97 2.62 -10.60
C ILE A 64 0.14 3.73 -11.25
N ILE A 65 -0.87 4.22 -10.53
CA ILE A 65 -1.50 5.54 -10.77
C ILE A 65 -1.15 6.43 -9.59
N THR A 66 -0.47 7.54 -9.88
CA THR A 66 0.01 8.49 -8.88
C THR A 66 -0.10 9.92 -9.36
N ARG A 67 0.07 10.89 -8.47
CA ARG A 67 0.27 12.30 -8.82
C ARG A 67 1.65 12.77 -8.39
N ALA A 68 2.28 13.55 -9.25
CA ALA A 68 3.56 14.18 -8.96
C ALA A 68 3.76 15.43 -9.81
N SER A 69 4.63 16.33 -9.36
CA SER A 69 5.13 17.43 -10.16
C SER A 69 6.10 16.93 -11.24
N ALA A 70 6.21 17.66 -12.32
CA ALA A 70 7.00 17.27 -13.50
C ALA A 70 8.51 17.18 -13.25
N ASP A 71 9.00 17.80 -12.20
CA ASP A 71 10.41 17.80 -11.76
C ASP A 71 10.77 16.67 -10.78
N THR A 72 9.81 15.83 -10.43
CA THR A 72 10.09 14.70 -9.52
C THR A 72 10.86 13.61 -10.25
N ASP A 73 12.01 13.24 -9.71
CA ASP A 73 12.78 12.11 -10.22
C ASP A 73 12.13 10.79 -9.77
N LEU A 74 11.63 10.04 -10.73
CA LEU A 74 11.00 8.73 -10.54
C LEU A 74 11.92 7.57 -10.98
N SER A 75 13.19 7.84 -11.26
CA SER A 75 14.15 6.85 -11.77
C SER A 75 14.49 5.74 -10.77
N GLU A 76 14.19 5.92 -9.48
CA GLU A 76 14.31 4.86 -8.49
C GLU A 76 13.28 3.73 -8.67
N LEU A 77 12.18 3.99 -9.40
CA LEU A 77 11.23 2.93 -9.73
C LEU A 77 11.81 2.01 -10.82
N PRO A 78 11.79 0.68 -10.61
CA PRO A 78 12.35 -0.26 -11.58
C PRO A 78 11.63 -0.21 -12.94
N ALA A 79 12.37 -0.46 -14.02
CA ALA A 79 11.87 -0.43 -15.40
C ALA A 79 10.68 -1.38 -15.69
N GLY A 80 10.43 -2.39 -14.81
CA GLY A 80 9.27 -3.30 -14.93
C GLY A 80 7.94 -2.72 -14.41
N VAL A 81 7.96 -1.52 -13.81
CA VAL A 81 6.75 -0.83 -13.35
C VAL A 81 6.10 -0.08 -14.50
N VAL A 82 4.81 -0.32 -14.74
CA VAL A 82 4.00 0.55 -15.62
C VAL A 82 3.55 1.74 -14.80
N LEU A 83 3.91 2.95 -15.25
CA LEU A 83 3.69 4.17 -14.47
C LEU A 83 2.78 5.14 -15.22
N GLN A 84 1.66 5.51 -14.59
CA GLN A 84 0.79 6.60 -15.02
C GLN A 84 0.86 7.73 -13.99
N VAL A 85 1.57 8.80 -14.35
CA VAL A 85 1.68 10.00 -13.52
C VAL A 85 0.63 11.03 -13.97
N LEU A 86 -0.25 11.37 -13.04
CA LEU A 86 -1.19 12.47 -13.19
C LEU A 86 -0.48 13.78 -12.80
N PRO A 87 -0.65 14.87 -13.54
CA PRO A 87 0.04 16.11 -13.21
C PRO A 87 -0.47 16.72 -11.90
N SER A 88 0.46 17.28 -11.13
CA SER A 88 0.20 18.07 -9.92
C SER A 88 1.22 19.21 -9.84
N ALA A 89 0.86 20.31 -9.18
CA ALA A 89 1.77 21.41 -8.95
C ALA A 89 2.91 21.05 -7.99
N THR A 90 2.66 20.10 -7.10
CA THR A 90 3.59 19.63 -6.08
C THR A 90 3.62 18.11 -6.04
N THR A 91 4.68 17.54 -5.47
CA THR A 91 4.77 16.13 -5.09
C THR A 91 4.66 16.03 -3.58
N THR A 92 3.87 15.07 -3.11
CA THR A 92 3.72 14.82 -1.67
C THR A 92 5.08 14.59 -1.03
N THR A 93 5.43 15.46 -0.06
CA THR A 93 6.76 15.48 0.54
C THR A 93 6.66 15.31 2.04
N PHE A 94 7.24 14.23 2.55
CA PHE A 94 7.28 13.92 3.98
C PHE A 94 8.66 14.14 4.58
N ALA A 95 8.67 14.59 5.85
CA ALA A 95 9.84 14.53 6.71
C ALA A 95 9.52 13.72 7.98
N ASN A 96 10.42 12.82 8.34
CA ASN A 96 10.35 12.05 9.57
C ASN A 96 11.43 12.57 10.52
N ILE A 97 11.03 13.24 11.60
CA ILE A 97 11.92 13.82 12.60
C ILE A 97 11.91 12.90 13.82
N TYR A 98 13.07 12.35 14.13
CA TYR A 98 13.24 11.47 15.30
C TYR A 98 13.63 12.31 16.52
N THR A 99 12.80 12.29 17.55
CA THR A 99 13.00 12.98 18.82
C THR A 99 13.14 11.95 19.96
N PRO A 100 13.64 12.35 21.15
CA PRO A 100 13.64 11.46 22.31
C PRO A 100 12.24 10.96 22.72
N GLN A 101 11.17 11.66 22.29
CA GLN A 101 9.78 11.32 22.58
C GLN A 101 9.15 10.44 21.48
N GLY A 102 9.89 10.11 20.43
CA GLY A 102 9.42 9.32 19.29
C GLY A 102 9.53 10.04 17.95
N ARG A 103 9.00 9.41 16.90
CA ARG A 103 8.96 9.95 15.55
C ARG A 103 7.84 10.99 15.41
N VAL A 104 8.18 12.17 14.91
CA VAL A 104 7.23 13.19 14.46
C VAL A 104 7.29 13.27 12.95
N GLN A 105 6.13 13.21 12.28
CA GLN A 105 6.04 13.27 10.83
C GLN A 105 5.39 14.58 10.38
N TYR A 106 5.93 15.15 9.30
CA TYR A 106 5.37 16.31 8.61
C TYR A 106 5.14 15.97 7.14
N CYS A 107 4.00 16.43 6.59
CA CYS A 107 3.75 16.55 5.17
C CYS A 107 3.87 18.02 4.79
N TYR A 108 4.96 18.40 4.14
CA TYR A 108 5.21 19.81 3.78
C TYR A 108 4.45 20.26 2.55
N THR A 109 4.31 19.37 1.57
CA THR A 109 3.62 19.69 0.32
C THR A 109 2.78 18.48 -0.09
N PRO A 110 1.46 18.49 0.09
CA PRO A 110 0.60 17.47 -0.50
C PRO A 110 0.48 17.71 -2.02
N ALA A 111 0.39 16.64 -2.79
CA ALA A 111 -0.04 16.70 -4.19
C ALA A 111 -1.58 16.74 -4.27
N ASP A 112 -2.11 17.00 -5.49
CA ASP A 112 -3.56 17.02 -5.71
C ASP A 112 -4.20 15.66 -5.45
N PRO A 113 -5.47 15.59 -5.02
CA PRO A 113 -6.17 14.32 -4.78
C PRO A 113 -6.37 13.51 -6.07
N ILE A 114 -6.47 12.18 -5.90
CA ILE A 114 -6.86 11.22 -6.93
C ILE A 114 -8.36 10.93 -6.78
N VAL A 115 -9.11 11.10 -7.87
CA VAL A 115 -10.57 10.87 -7.92
C VAL A 115 -10.90 9.79 -8.95
N ALA A 116 -12.11 9.24 -8.91
CA ALA A 116 -12.56 8.19 -9.83
C ALA A 116 -12.41 8.57 -11.32
N ALA A 117 -12.56 9.85 -11.67
CA ALA A 117 -12.40 10.35 -13.03
C ALA A 117 -10.96 10.28 -13.55
N ASP A 118 -9.99 10.24 -12.67
CA ASP A 118 -8.56 10.10 -13.01
C ASP A 118 -8.18 8.67 -13.44
N ILE A 119 -9.02 7.69 -13.12
CA ILE A 119 -8.75 6.29 -13.40
C ILE A 119 -9.34 5.91 -14.77
N PRO A 120 -8.50 5.63 -15.79
CA PRO A 120 -8.97 5.24 -17.11
C PRO A 120 -9.88 4.02 -17.07
N LEU A 121 -10.90 3.97 -17.92
CA LEU A 121 -11.82 2.84 -18.01
C LEU A 121 -11.09 1.50 -18.24
N ALA A 122 -10.02 1.51 -19.03
CA ALA A 122 -9.21 0.32 -19.31
C ALA A 122 -8.49 -0.25 -18.06
N LEU A 123 -8.37 0.54 -16.99
CA LEU A 123 -7.72 0.13 -15.72
C LEU A 123 -8.72 -0.19 -14.60
N ARG A 124 -10.04 -0.22 -14.90
CA ARG A 124 -11.07 -0.47 -13.86
C ARG A 124 -11.43 -1.95 -13.69
N SER A 125 -10.78 -2.84 -14.44
CA SER A 125 -10.96 -4.30 -14.32
C SER A 125 -9.61 -5.02 -14.17
N PRO A 126 -8.74 -4.63 -13.22
CA PRO A 126 -7.52 -5.36 -12.93
C PRO A 126 -7.86 -6.61 -12.11
N ARG A 127 -6.90 -7.54 -11.98
CA ARG A 127 -7.07 -8.70 -11.10
C ARG A 127 -7.11 -8.31 -9.63
N ALA A 128 -6.27 -7.35 -9.24
CA ALA A 128 -6.25 -6.80 -7.90
C ALA A 128 -5.90 -5.31 -7.93
N VAL A 129 -6.40 -4.59 -6.94
CA VAL A 129 -6.08 -3.18 -6.65
C VAL A 129 -5.59 -3.07 -5.22
N LEU A 130 -4.54 -2.28 -5.00
CA LEU A 130 -4.14 -1.83 -3.67
C LEU A 130 -4.26 -0.30 -3.61
N LEU A 131 -5.17 0.18 -2.77
CA LEU A 131 -5.34 1.59 -2.43
C LEU A 131 -4.43 1.92 -1.25
N GLY A 132 -3.44 2.78 -1.47
CA GLY A 132 -2.43 3.14 -0.47
C GLY A 132 -2.38 4.64 -0.20
N PRO A 133 -3.43 5.24 0.39
CA PRO A 133 -3.41 6.65 0.75
C PRO A 133 -2.38 6.95 1.85
N LEU A 134 -1.81 8.15 1.81
CA LEU A 134 -0.83 8.65 2.77
C LEU A 134 -1.26 9.94 3.47
N ASP A 135 -2.06 10.75 2.78
CA ASP A 135 -2.52 12.07 3.23
C ASP A 135 -3.96 12.36 2.76
N ASN A 136 -4.83 11.37 2.88
CA ASN A 136 -6.24 11.47 2.47
C ASN A 136 -6.43 11.84 0.97
N GLU A 137 -5.44 11.53 0.15
CA GLU A 137 -5.42 11.91 -1.27
C GLU A 137 -6.32 11.05 -2.16
N ILE A 138 -6.58 9.79 -1.79
CA ILE A 138 -7.50 8.92 -2.55
C ILE A 138 -8.92 9.21 -2.07
N ARG A 139 -9.76 9.75 -2.96
CA ARG A 139 -11.16 10.07 -2.63
C ARG A 139 -12.02 8.80 -2.59
N ALA A 140 -13.09 8.86 -1.81
CA ALA A 140 -13.95 7.71 -1.55
C ALA A 140 -14.56 7.09 -2.83
N ASP A 141 -14.82 7.91 -3.85
CA ASP A 141 -15.38 7.49 -5.13
C ASP A 141 -14.47 6.53 -5.91
N VAL A 142 -13.16 6.53 -5.62
CA VAL A 142 -12.18 5.62 -6.28
C VAL A 142 -12.44 4.16 -5.95
N ALA A 143 -12.85 3.84 -4.72
CA ALA A 143 -13.06 2.45 -4.31
C ALA A 143 -14.22 1.76 -5.05
N SER A 144 -15.21 2.54 -5.50
CA SER A 144 -16.47 2.05 -6.07
C SER A 144 -16.44 1.74 -7.58
N ILE A 145 -15.35 2.11 -8.30
CA ILE A 145 -15.35 2.05 -9.76
C ILE A 145 -14.85 0.75 -10.35
N PHE A 146 -14.34 -0.16 -9.54
CA PHE A 146 -13.73 -1.40 -10.01
C PHE A 146 -14.75 -2.48 -10.31
N ALA A 147 -14.42 -3.37 -11.25
CA ALA A 147 -15.27 -4.50 -11.61
C ALA A 147 -15.50 -5.43 -10.41
N GLN A 148 -16.63 -6.12 -10.39
CA GLN A 148 -17.08 -6.95 -9.26
C GLN A 148 -16.13 -8.13 -8.94
N ASP A 149 -15.38 -8.61 -9.93
CA ASP A 149 -14.40 -9.68 -9.82
C ASP A 149 -12.99 -9.18 -9.45
N THR A 150 -12.80 -7.87 -9.33
CA THR A 150 -11.55 -7.27 -8.88
C THR A 150 -11.39 -7.42 -7.37
N LEU A 151 -10.25 -7.95 -6.91
CA LEU A 151 -9.89 -7.90 -5.48
C LEU A 151 -9.42 -6.47 -5.13
N VAL A 152 -10.27 -5.68 -4.49
CA VAL A 152 -9.89 -4.35 -4.01
C VAL A 152 -9.41 -4.44 -2.56
N ALA A 153 -8.18 -4.02 -2.32
CA ALA A 153 -7.56 -3.97 -1.01
C ALA A 153 -7.16 -2.54 -0.66
N ALA A 154 -7.08 -2.22 0.63
CA ALA A 154 -6.60 -0.93 1.08
C ALA A 154 -5.69 -1.03 2.31
N VAL A 155 -4.73 -0.07 2.38
CA VAL A 155 -3.97 0.29 3.57
C VAL A 155 -4.47 1.67 4.02
N PRO A 156 -5.31 1.78 5.06
CA PRO A 156 -6.13 2.98 5.32
C PRO A 156 -5.36 4.13 5.97
N GLN A 157 -4.06 4.01 6.18
CA GLN A 157 -3.23 4.91 6.97
C GLN A 157 -3.46 6.40 6.62
N GLY A 158 -3.53 6.77 5.34
CA GLY A 158 -3.74 8.15 4.92
C GLY A 158 -5.13 8.68 5.22
N TRP A 159 -6.16 7.85 5.22
CA TRP A 159 -7.53 8.23 5.60
C TRP A 159 -7.71 8.41 7.11
N MET A 160 -6.78 7.83 7.89
CA MET A 160 -6.77 7.90 9.35
C MET A 160 -5.78 8.96 9.88
N ARG A 161 -5.38 9.91 9.02
CA ARG A 161 -4.45 11.00 9.35
C ARG A 161 -5.03 12.34 8.97
N ARG A 162 -4.61 13.37 9.71
CA ARG A 162 -4.87 14.78 9.40
C ARG A 162 -3.59 15.59 9.55
N LEU A 163 -3.52 16.67 8.80
CA LEU A 163 -2.47 17.66 8.90
C LEU A 163 -2.96 18.86 9.70
N ASP A 164 -2.08 19.45 10.52
CA ASP A 164 -2.32 20.79 11.04
C ASP A 164 -1.78 21.87 10.07
N ALA A 165 -1.91 23.13 10.45
CA ALA A 165 -1.47 24.25 9.63
C ALA A 165 0.06 24.29 9.39
N SER A 166 0.85 23.56 10.16
CA SER A 166 2.30 23.41 9.98
C SER A 166 2.67 22.22 9.09
N GLY A 167 1.69 21.41 8.68
CA GLY A 167 1.89 20.15 7.97
C GLY A 167 2.19 18.97 8.91
N ARG A 168 2.14 19.14 10.22
CA ARG A 168 2.35 18.03 11.15
C ARG A 168 1.22 17.03 11.09
N VAL A 169 1.59 15.75 11.01
CA VAL A 169 0.67 14.62 10.89
C VAL A 169 0.15 14.20 12.27
N TYR A 170 -1.16 14.02 12.38
CA TYR A 170 -1.83 13.51 13.57
C TYR A 170 -2.80 12.39 13.19
N PRO A 171 -3.08 11.44 14.08
CA PRO A 171 -4.15 10.49 13.87
C PRO A 171 -5.52 11.19 13.89
N GLN A 172 -6.47 10.63 13.13
CA GLN A 172 -7.88 11.00 13.14
C GLN A 172 -8.77 9.78 12.96
N GLU A 173 -10.06 9.93 13.27
CA GLU A 173 -11.06 8.95 12.89
C GLU A 173 -11.24 8.92 11.36
N TRP A 174 -11.48 7.72 10.81
CA TRP A 174 -11.72 7.56 9.38
C TRP A 174 -13.14 7.99 9.02
N GLY A 175 -13.28 9.23 8.51
CA GLY A 175 -14.60 9.85 8.28
C GLY A 175 -15.40 9.18 7.17
N ASP A 176 -14.76 8.71 6.09
CA ASP A 176 -15.43 8.15 4.91
C ASP A 176 -15.39 6.61 4.87
N ALA A 177 -15.20 5.96 6.02
CA ALA A 177 -15.07 4.50 6.09
C ALA A 177 -16.31 3.77 5.54
N ASP A 178 -17.50 4.27 5.80
CA ASP A 178 -18.79 3.74 5.33
C ASP A 178 -18.95 3.83 3.80
N ALA A 179 -18.32 4.80 3.16
CA ALA A 179 -18.33 4.96 1.71
C ALA A 179 -17.28 4.09 1.00
N ILE A 180 -16.22 3.68 1.68
CA ILE A 180 -15.07 2.96 1.09
C ILE A 180 -15.13 1.46 1.39
N LEU A 181 -15.33 1.08 2.66
CA LEU A 181 -15.27 -0.31 3.13
C LEU A 181 -16.19 -1.28 2.38
N PRO A 182 -17.44 -0.91 1.96
CA PRO A 182 -18.31 -1.81 1.21
C PRO A 182 -17.73 -2.29 -0.13
N HIS A 183 -16.75 -1.58 -0.66
CA HIS A 183 -16.09 -1.89 -1.94
C HIS A 183 -14.79 -2.68 -1.79
N LEU A 184 -14.33 -2.90 -0.55
CA LEU A 184 -13.09 -3.60 -0.28
C LEU A 184 -13.33 -5.09 -0.05
N GLY A 185 -12.49 -5.93 -0.64
CA GLY A 185 -12.38 -7.35 -0.31
C GLY A 185 -11.51 -7.60 0.94
N VAL A 186 -10.54 -6.72 1.20
CA VAL A 186 -9.65 -6.81 2.37
C VAL A 186 -9.13 -5.43 2.80
N LEU A 187 -9.04 -5.25 4.12
CA LEU A 187 -8.39 -4.12 4.77
C LEU A 187 -7.13 -4.60 5.50
N VAL A 188 -5.99 -3.96 5.25
CA VAL A 188 -4.72 -4.23 5.95
C VAL A 188 -4.30 -2.98 6.68
N LEU A 189 -4.14 -3.07 7.99
CA LEU A 189 -3.74 -1.95 8.84
C LEU A 189 -2.81 -2.42 9.97
N SER A 190 -2.17 -1.49 10.65
CA SER A 190 -1.32 -1.78 11.81
C SER A 190 -2.04 -1.50 13.13
N LEU A 191 -1.52 -2.06 14.23
CA LEU A 191 -1.97 -1.68 15.57
C LEU A 191 -1.84 -0.17 15.83
N GLU A 192 -0.83 0.46 15.23
CA GLU A 192 -0.60 1.91 15.36
C GLU A 192 -1.75 2.72 14.72
N ASP A 193 -2.29 2.28 13.57
CA ASP A 193 -3.38 2.97 12.88
C ASP A 193 -4.66 3.02 13.73
N ILE A 194 -4.88 2.02 14.55
CA ILE A 194 -6.02 1.95 15.49
C ILE A 194 -5.67 2.38 16.92
N ASN A 195 -4.49 3.02 17.13
CA ASN A 195 -4.00 3.41 18.45
C ASN A 195 -3.99 2.25 19.47
N TYR A 196 -3.66 1.03 19.04
CA TYR A 196 -3.65 -0.20 19.86
C TYR A 196 -5.00 -0.56 20.48
N ASP A 197 -6.10 -0.04 19.94
CA ASP A 197 -7.47 -0.31 20.39
C ASP A 197 -8.22 -1.14 19.33
N LEU A 198 -8.30 -2.44 19.55
CA LEU A 198 -8.96 -3.37 18.63
C LEU A 198 -10.48 -3.14 18.52
N GLN A 199 -11.13 -2.49 19.51
CA GLN A 199 -12.56 -2.18 19.43
C GLN A 199 -12.88 -1.21 18.30
N ARG A 200 -11.89 -0.46 17.82
CA ARG A 200 -12.01 0.41 16.64
C ARG A 200 -12.25 -0.35 15.33
N LEU A 201 -12.05 -1.67 15.32
CA LEU A 201 -12.40 -2.53 14.18
C LEU A 201 -13.90 -2.88 14.13
N ASP A 202 -14.60 -2.86 15.25
CA ASP A 202 -15.98 -3.31 15.34
C ASP A 202 -16.91 -2.63 14.32
N PRO A 203 -16.88 -1.30 14.13
CA PRO A 203 -17.71 -0.64 13.12
C PRO A 203 -17.38 -1.09 11.69
N PHE A 204 -16.13 -1.46 11.40
CA PHE A 204 -15.70 -1.86 10.07
C PHE A 204 -16.31 -3.20 9.65
N PHE A 205 -16.54 -4.11 10.59
CA PHE A 205 -17.16 -5.40 10.30
C PHE A 205 -18.62 -5.31 9.84
N HIS A 206 -19.27 -4.16 9.92
CA HIS A 206 -20.58 -3.96 9.26
C HIS A 206 -20.46 -3.99 7.73
N TYR A 207 -19.30 -3.63 7.19
CA TYR A 207 -19.06 -3.41 5.76
C TYR A 207 -18.13 -4.43 5.14
N ILE A 208 -17.09 -4.87 5.85
CA ILE A 208 -16.05 -5.76 5.33
C ILE A 208 -15.95 -7.05 6.14
N SER A 209 -15.59 -8.15 5.48
CA SER A 209 -15.51 -9.46 6.14
C SER A 209 -14.08 -9.91 6.46
N LEU A 210 -13.06 -9.26 5.91
CA LEU A 210 -11.66 -9.63 6.13
C LEU A 210 -10.83 -8.39 6.47
N ILE A 211 -10.32 -8.37 7.71
CA ILE A 211 -9.37 -7.36 8.18
C ILE A 211 -8.10 -8.07 8.63
N VAL A 212 -6.95 -7.50 8.29
CA VAL A 212 -5.65 -7.97 8.72
C VAL A 212 -4.97 -6.87 9.52
N VAL A 213 -4.59 -7.19 10.76
CA VAL A 213 -3.85 -6.26 11.62
C VAL A 213 -2.41 -6.74 11.71
N THR A 214 -1.46 -5.90 11.31
CA THR A 214 -0.03 -6.15 11.50
C THR A 214 0.42 -5.71 12.90
N GLU A 215 1.25 -6.52 13.55
CA GLU A 215 1.62 -6.40 14.97
C GLU A 215 3.15 -6.33 15.14
N TYR A 216 3.84 -5.63 14.23
CA TYR A 216 5.29 -5.50 14.25
C TYR A 216 6.02 -6.85 14.33
N ARG A 217 6.78 -7.06 15.42
CA ARG A 217 7.56 -8.30 15.67
C ARG A 217 6.70 -9.49 16.05
N ASP A 218 5.43 -9.27 16.33
CA ASP A 218 4.48 -10.33 16.72
C ASP A 218 3.72 -10.92 15.53
N GLY A 219 4.00 -10.43 14.32
CA GLY A 219 3.40 -10.91 13.09
C GLY A 219 2.11 -10.20 12.71
N SER A 220 1.05 -10.94 12.51
CA SER A 220 -0.26 -10.39 12.15
C SER A 220 -1.41 -11.24 12.67
N THR A 221 -2.58 -10.61 12.83
CA THR A 221 -3.83 -11.30 13.16
C THR A 221 -4.84 -11.07 12.04
N LEU A 222 -5.44 -12.16 11.58
CA LEU A 222 -6.57 -12.16 10.66
C LEU A 222 -7.86 -12.10 11.46
N TYR A 223 -8.75 -11.17 11.11
CA TYR A 223 -10.10 -11.05 11.63
C TYR A 223 -11.08 -11.33 10.49
N GLN A 224 -11.82 -12.43 10.58
CA GLN A 224 -12.73 -12.87 9.53
C GLN A 224 -14.15 -12.95 10.08
N ARG A 225 -15.06 -12.11 9.54
CA ARG A 225 -16.48 -12.21 9.85
C ARG A 225 -17.07 -13.45 9.18
N GLN A 226 -17.59 -14.35 9.99
CA GLN A 226 -18.23 -15.57 9.55
C GLN A 226 -19.69 -15.31 9.12
N PRO A 227 -20.35 -16.24 8.40
CA PRO A 227 -21.74 -16.12 8.00
C PRO A 227 -22.73 -15.98 9.17
N ASP A 228 -22.38 -16.49 10.35
CA ASP A 228 -23.17 -16.34 11.59
C ASP A 228 -22.94 -15.00 12.30
N GLY A 229 -22.11 -14.13 11.74
CA GLY A 229 -21.76 -12.82 12.28
C GLY A 229 -20.61 -12.83 13.30
N GLN A 230 -20.13 -13.99 13.72
CA GLN A 230 -18.98 -14.07 14.63
C GLN A 230 -17.69 -13.65 13.92
N ILE A 231 -16.76 -13.06 14.67
CA ILE A 231 -15.43 -12.74 14.18
C ILE A 231 -14.48 -13.87 14.59
N ARG A 232 -13.92 -14.56 13.60
CA ARG A 232 -12.87 -15.54 13.81
C ARG A 232 -11.52 -14.82 13.78
N GLU A 233 -10.75 -14.97 14.84
CA GLU A 233 -9.38 -14.49 14.94
C GLU A 233 -8.42 -15.62 14.63
N THR A 234 -7.38 -15.32 13.84
CA THR A 234 -6.31 -16.27 13.54
C THR A 234 -4.98 -15.53 13.59
N LYS A 235 -4.17 -15.83 14.60
CA LYS A 235 -2.83 -15.24 14.74
C LYS A 235 -1.83 -15.96 13.84
N ILE A 236 -1.06 -15.19 13.09
CA ILE A 236 -0.04 -15.68 12.17
C ILE A 236 1.33 -15.19 12.65
N PRO A 237 2.22 -16.08 13.10
CA PRO A 237 3.52 -15.68 13.58
C PRO A 237 4.41 -15.15 12.45
N PRO A 238 5.36 -14.25 12.75
CA PRO A 238 6.35 -13.78 11.80
C PRO A 238 7.44 -14.83 11.57
N ARG A 239 8.27 -14.61 10.56
CA ARG A 239 9.63 -15.16 10.52
C ARG A 239 10.50 -14.38 11.51
N PRO A 240 11.34 -15.03 12.33
CA PRO A 240 12.34 -14.33 13.12
C PRO A 240 13.25 -13.48 12.22
N ALA A 241 13.43 -12.21 12.55
CA ALA A 241 14.21 -11.26 11.77
C ALA A 241 15.03 -10.33 12.67
N HIS A 242 16.19 -9.90 12.18
CA HIS A 242 16.97 -8.83 12.79
C HIS A 242 16.60 -7.51 12.12
N GLU A 243 15.78 -6.70 12.80
CA GLU A 243 15.30 -5.43 12.26
C GLU A 243 16.43 -4.40 12.15
N VAL A 244 16.61 -3.89 10.93
CA VAL A 244 17.54 -2.79 10.57
C VAL A 244 16.75 -1.56 10.18
N ASP A 245 15.70 -1.70 9.35
CA ASP A 245 14.85 -0.60 8.88
C ASP A 245 13.42 -1.09 8.69
N PRO A 246 12.46 -0.65 9.53
CA PRO A 246 11.05 -1.05 9.40
C PRO A 246 10.28 -0.25 8.35
N THR A 247 10.91 0.71 7.66
CA THR A 247 10.24 1.57 6.66
C THR A 247 9.66 0.72 5.53
N GLY A 248 8.37 0.92 5.25
CA GLY A 248 7.66 0.21 4.20
C GLY A 248 7.28 -1.25 4.55
N ALA A 249 7.56 -1.74 5.76
CA ALA A 249 7.20 -3.12 6.15
C ALA A 249 5.70 -3.42 5.99
N GLY A 250 4.83 -2.46 6.36
CA GLY A 250 3.38 -2.56 6.18
C GLY A 250 2.98 -2.62 4.70
N ASP A 251 3.64 -1.84 3.84
CA ASP A 251 3.38 -1.81 2.40
C ASP A 251 3.84 -3.11 1.72
N ILE A 252 5.02 -3.63 2.13
CA ILE A 252 5.55 -4.93 1.71
C ILE A 252 4.58 -6.04 2.11
N PHE A 253 4.12 -6.02 3.37
CA PHE A 253 3.14 -6.99 3.88
C PHE A 253 1.85 -6.94 3.08
N ALA A 254 1.22 -5.76 2.96
CA ALA A 254 -0.07 -5.60 2.28
C ALA A 254 0.01 -6.08 0.83
N THR A 255 1.07 -5.72 0.12
CA THR A 255 1.28 -6.14 -1.27
C THR A 255 1.44 -7.65 -1.39
N ALA A 256 2.28 -8.25 -0.57
CA ALA A 256 2.49 -9.70 -0.57
C ALA A 256 1.21 -10.46 -0.20
N PHE A 257 0.44 -9.92 0.75
CA PHE A 257 -0.85 -10.46 1.17
C PHE A 257 -1.85 -10.47 0.01
N VAL A 258 -2.04 -9.32 -0.65
CA VAL A 258 -2.98 -9.17 -1.78
C VAL A 258 -2.61 -10.11 -2.92
N ILE A 259 -1.34 -10.17 -3.29
CA ILE A 259 -0.83 -11.07 -4.33
C ILE A 259 -1.15 -12.52 -3.98
N ARG A 260 -0.83 -12.96 -2.77
CA ARG A 260 -1.02 -14.35 -2.38
C ARG A 260 -2.49 -14.70 -2.17
N LEU A 261 -3.30 -13.79 -1.65
CA LEU A 261 -4.74 -13.97 -1.53
C LEU A 261 -5.41 -14.14 -2.89
N GLN A 262 -5.05 -13.31 -3.87
CA GLN A 262 -5.54 -13.41 -5.24
C GLN A 262 -5.18 -14.75 -5.90
N GLU A 263 -4.02 -15.33 -5.57
CA GLU A 263 -3.56 -16.61 -6.12
C GLU A 263 -4.23 -17.83 -5.48
N THR A 264 -4.47 -17.78 -4.17
CA THR A 264 -4.86 -18.97 -3.39
C THR A 264 -6.27 -18.91 -2.83
N SER A 265 -6.86 -17.73 -2.76
CA SER A 265 -8.13 -17.47 -2.04
C SER A 265 -8.08 -17.95 -0.57
N ASP A 266 -6.89 -18.09 0.01
CA ASP A 266 -6.65 -18.55 1.38
C ASP A 266 -5.99 -17.43 2.20
N PRO A 267 -6.73 -16.74 3.07
CA PRO A 267 -6.20 -15.64 3.88
C PRO A 267 -5.08 -16.05 4.83
N VAL A 268 -5.09 -17.28 5.33
CA VAL A 268 -4.05 -17.78 6.26
C VAL A 268 -2.73 -17.98 5.52
N GLN A 269 -2.77 -18.61 4.34
CA GLN A 269 -1.59 -18.71 3.49
C GLN A 269 -1.09 -17.33 3.04
N ALA A 270 -2.01 -16.42 2.74
CA ALA A 270 -1.66 -15.06 2.33
C ALA A 270 -0.96 -14.29 3.46
N ALA A 271 -1.48 -14.34 4.67
CA ALA A 271 -0.88 -13.66 5.82
C ALA A 271 0.49 -14.25 6.19
N ARG A 272 0.62 -15.57 6.12
CA ARG A 272 1.90 -16.23 6.36
C ARG A 272 2.95 -15.82 5.31
N PHE A 273 2.59 -15.84 4.03
CA PHE A 273 3.45 -15.40 2.93
C PHE A 273 3.87 -13.93 3.12
N ALA A 274 2.94 -13.08 3.52
CA ALA A 274 3.16 -11.65 3.74
C ALA A 274 4.07 -11.37 4.95
N ASN A 275 3.85 -12.05 6.09
CA ASN A 275 4.72 -11.94 7.27
C ASN A 275 6.18 -12.31 6.94
N ILE A 276 6.38 -13.40 6.21
CA ILE A 276 7.72 -13.83 5.79
C ILE A 276 8.34 -12.80 4.86
N THR A 277 7.58 -12.30 3.88
CA THR A 277 8.06 -11.29 2.93
C THR A 277 8.50 -10.02 3.65
N ALA A 278 7.65 -9.49 4.53
CA ALA A 278 7.95 -8.29 5.31
C ALA A 278 9.13 -8.50 6.27
N SER A 279 9.23 -9.69 6.90
CA SER A 279 10.33 -10.02 7.80
C SER A 279 11.70 -10.04 7.12
N PHE A 280 11.79 -10.40 5.84
CA PHE A 280 13.01 -10.23 5.05
C PHE A 280 13.27 -8.74 4.75
N GLY A 281 12.21 -8.00 4.42
CA GLY A 281 12.31 -6.57 4.08
C GLY A 281 12.99 -5.75 5.17
N VAL A 282 12.61 -5.95 6.41
CA VAL A 282 13.12 -5.15 7.55
C VAL A 282 14.59 -5.42 7.92
N GLU A 283 15.24 -6.45 7.36
CA GLU A 283 16.64 -6.78 7.65
C GLU A 283 17.66 -5.91 6.90
N HIS A 284 17.17 -5.00 6.02
CA HIS A 284 18.02 -4.09 5.25
C HIS A 284 17.37 -2.72 5.12
N VAL A 285 18.17 -1.71 4.78
CA VAL A 285 17.67 -0.35 4.58
C VAL A 285 16.83 -0.24 3.31
N GLY A 286 15.65 0.35 3.43
CA GLY A 286 14.74 0.62 2.33
C GLY A 286 14.27 -0.67 1.64
N VAL A 287 14.35 -0.70 0.31
CA VAL A 287 13.82 -1.81 -0.51
C VAL A 287 14.82 -2.95 -0.75
N ALA A 288 16.05 -2.83 -0.24
CA ALA A 288 17.12 -3.80 -0.53
C ALA A 288 16.84 -5.20 0.05
N GLY A 289 16.10 -5.28 1.17
CA GLY A 289 15.75 -6.52 1.84
C GLY A 289 14.54 -7.24 1.25
N ILE A 290 13.78 -6.64 0.34
CA ILE A 290 12.59 -7.28 -0.22
C ILE A 290 12.98 -8.57 -0.93
N PRO A 291 12.49 -9.75 -0.49
CA PRO A 291 12.89 -11.04 -1.05
C PRO A 291 12.26 -11.27 -2.42
N ASN A 292 12.84 -12.19 -3.18
CA ASN A 292 12.13 -12.73 -4.33
C ASN A 292 11.15 -13.84 -3.88
N ARG A 293 10.25 -14.20 -4.80
CA ARG A 293 9.21 -15.20 -4.56
C ARG A 293 9.76 -16.55 -4.11
N GLU A 294 10.86 -16.99 -4.71
CA GLU A 294 11.48 -18.28 -4.42
C GLU A 294 11.99 -18.36 -2.99
N GLN A 295 12.62 -17.29 -2.50
CA GLN A 295 13.09 -17.20 -1.12
C GLN A 295 11.93 -17.34 -0.11
N VAL A 296 10.80 -16.67 -0.37
CA VAL A 296 9.63 -16.74 0.50
C VAL A 296 9.04 -18.16 0.51
N LEU A 297 8.84 -18.75 -0.67
CA LEU A 297 8.26 -20.09 -0.81
C LEU A 297 9.19 -21.17 -0.21
N ALA A 298 10.50 -21.05 -0.40
CA ALA A 298 11.48 -21.95 0.20
C ALA A 298 11.44 -21.90 1.73
N TYR A 299 11.33 -20.69 2.31
CA TYR A 299 11.16 -20.56 3.76
C TYR A 299 9.86 -21.19 4.24
N MET A 300 8.73 -20.96 3.54
CA MET A 300 7.44 -21.56 3.88
C MET A 300 7.49 -23.09 3.87
N GLN A 301 8.20 -23.67 2.90
CA GLN A 301 8.34 -25.12 2.78
C GLN A 301 9.21 -25.70 3.90
N ALA A 302 10.31 -25.02 4.25
CA ALA A 302 11.22 -25.46 5.31
C ALA A 302 10.61 -25.33 6.72
N HIS A 303 9.61 -24.47 6.90
CA HIS A 303 8.98 -24.19 8.19
C HIS A 303 7.45 -24.32 8.04
N PRO A 304 6.90 -25.55 8.00
CA PRO A 304 5.46 -25.75 7.88
C PRO A 304 4.73 -25.11 9.07
N PHE A 305 3.54 -24.56 8.77
CA PHE A 305 2.68 -23.89 9.74
C PHE A 305 1.52 -24.83 10.08
N GLU A 306 1.46 -25.26 11.32
CA GLU A 306 0.31 -25.98 11.86
C GLU A 306 -0.65 -24.96 12.48
N GLN A 307 -1.88 -24.90 11.98
CA GLN A 307 -2.93 -24.11 12.64
C GLN A 307 -3.26 -24.80 13.98
N GLN A 308 -3.07 -24.06 15.06
CA GLN A 308 -3.51 -24.49 16.40
C GLN A 308 -4.99 -24.24 16.58
#